data_9d71a23923d26316e7a793566538f571
#
_entry.id   9d71a23923d26316e7a793566538f571
#
_cell.length_a   1.000
_cell.length_b   1.000
_cell.length_c   1.000
_cell.angle_alpha   90.00
_cell.angle_beta   90.00
_cell.angle_gamma   90.00
#
_symmetry.space_group_name_H-M   'P 1'
#
loop_
_entity.id
_entity.type
_entity.pdbx_description
1 polymer ?
#
loop_
_entity_poly.entity_id
_entity_poly.type
_entity_poly.pdbx_seq_one_letter_code
_entity_poly.pdbx_strand_id
1 'polypeptide(L)'
;MAEAVRSGSFCSSVKEELMGNNRNIKSNDILVNITCTIVFVVFTFVYLYCYQADLLTAMQHVFSKGQTHYNHLIGASLITFILLLVQRGVSRLCQGVRVANSLTYVPSALLLTFLTSAHPDIQDGGFSFGGWAIALPVLLVVFAGFVIFSFKSGLSEVLSDIVSTQYRRLWVNLAIMTTEMLFVGCLSYDDATFHNRINAEQCILDGDYDGALSSVARNAEADENLTMLAAYALSKKGTMADELFEYKLKGKSASLVPNKTTTSFVVYPDSVFYGKMGGWFRQPMSASRYFDYLRRHGRLRKASVDYYLCGMLMDCN
;
A
#
# COMPACT_ATOMS: atom_id res chain seq x y z
N MET A 1 -36.29 54.04 38.32
CA MET A 1 -36.86 52.75 37.99
C MET A 1 -36.70 52.39 36.49
N ALA A 2 -36.58 53.34 35.58
CA ALA A 2 -36.37 53.10 34.12
C ALA A 2 -34.96 52.69 33.70
N GLU A 3 -33.92 53.09 34.46
CA GLU A 3 -32.51 52.72 34.13
C GLU A 3 -32.17 51.26 34.47
N ALA A 4 -32.75 50.66 35.51
CA ALA A 4 -32.56 49.26 35.89
C ALA A 4 -33.15 48.27 34.87
N VAL A 5 -34.24 48.63 34.20
CA VAL A 5 -34.89 47.81 33.15
C VAL A 5 -34.04 47.83 31.84
N ARG A 6 -33.42 48.95 31.51
CA ARG A 6 -32.55 49.06 30.31
C ARG A 6 -31.25 48.27 30.45
N SER A 7 -30.65 48.22 31.64
CA SER A 7 -29.47 47.47 31.95
C SER A 7 -29.71 45.94 31.90
N GLY A 8 -30.87 45.47 32.36
CA GLY A 8 -31.29 44.07 32.31
C GLY A 8 -31.52 43.55 30.88
N SER A 9 -32.15 44.37 30.03
CA SER A 9 -32.41 44.06 28.62
C SER A 9 -31.11 44.01 27.78
N PHE A 10 -30.18 44.92 28.04
CA PHE A 10 -28.87 44.93 27.37
C PHE A 10 -28.02 43.72 27.77
N CYS A 11 -28.00 43.34 29.04
CA CYS A 11 -27.26 42.17 29.53
C CYS A 11 -27.85 40.84 28.98
N SER A 12 -29.16 40.74 28.81
CA SER A 12 -29.80 39.56 28.18
C SER A 12 -29.47 39.44 26.68
N SER A 13 -29.49 40.56 25.95
CA SER A 13 -29.15 40.61 24.53
C SER A 13 -27.67 40.22 24.27
N VAL A 14 -26.74 40.76 25.06
CA VAL A 14 -25.32 40.43 24.99
C VAL A 14 -25.08 38.93 25.33
N LYS A 15 -25.83 38.39 26.28
CA LYS A 15 -25.74 36.99 26.68
C LYS A 15 -26.31 36.04 25.61
N GLU A 16 -27.36 36.42 24.91
CA GLU A 16 -27.92 35.68 23.78
C GLU A 16 -26.99 35.71 22.56
N GLU A 17 -26.40 36.86 22.28
CA GLU A 17 -25.43 37.02 21.18
C GLU A 17 -24.13 36.22 21.44
N LEU A 18 -23.61 36.22 22.67
CA LEU A 18 -22.50 35.40 23.10
C LEU A 18 -22.80 33.89 23.04
N MET A 19 -24.00 33.49 23.44
CA MET A 19 -24.45 32.09 23.34
C MET A 19 -24.67 31.67 21.88
N GLY A 20 -25.20 32.54 21.03
CA GLY A 20 -25.35 32.31 19.60
C GLY A 20 -24.02 32.16 18.90
N ASN A 21 -23.07 33.04 19.20
CA ASN A 21 -21.70 32.98 18.65
C ASN A 21 -20.95 31.72 19.09
N ASN A 22 -21.10 31.32 20.35
CA ASN A 22 -20.48 30.10 20.89
C ASN A 22 -21.06 28.80 20.27
N ARG A 23 -22.34 28.77 19.94
CA ARG A 23 -23.01 27.68 19.22
C ARG A 23 -22.48 27.59 17.76
N ASN A 24 -22.38 28.74 17.09
CA ASN A 24 -21.87 28.78 15.71
C ASN A 24 -20.40 28.32 15.61
N ILE A 25 -19.56 28.74 16.54
CA ILE A 25 -18.15 28.31 16.61
C ILE A 25 -18.05 26.79 16.79
N LYS A 26 -18.84 26.24 17.72
CA LYS A 26 -18.84 24.80 17.99
C LYS A 26 -19.41 23.98 16.82
N SER A 27 -20.41 24.50 16.12
CA SER A 27 -20.97 23.86 14.90
C SER A 27 -19.93 23.84 13.76
N ASN A 28 -19.17 24.91 13.60
CA ASN A 28 -18.17 25.05 12.56
C ASN A 28 -16.97 24.12 12.78
N ASP A 29 -16.51 23.96 14.04
CA ASP A 29 -15.44 23.02 14.37
C ASP A 29 -15.86 21.56 14.12
N ILE A 30 -17.14 21.23 14.37
CA ILE A 30 -17.68 19.91 14.07
C ILE A 30 -17.67 19.64 12.56
N LEU A 31 -18.08 20.62 11.74
CA LEU A 31 -18.13 20.47 10.29
C LEU A 31 -16.73 20.24 9.70
N VAL A 32 -15.73 21.04 10.12
CA VAL A 32 -14.34 20.85 9.68
C VAL A 32 -13.83 19.45 10.06
N ASN A 33 -14.09 19.02 11.30
CA ASN A 33 -13.65 17.70 11.77
C ASN A 33 -14.29 16.55 10.99
N ILE A 34 -15.59 16.64 10.70
CA ILE A 34 -16.31 15.64 9.89
C ILE A 34 -15.72 15.59 8.47
N THR A 35 -15.51 16.75 7.83
CA THR A 35 -14.96 16.82 6.48
C THR A 35 -13.56 16.20 6.43
N CYS A 36 -12.66 16.56 7.37
CA CYS A 36 -11.34 15.97 7.46
C CYS A 36 -11.39 14.45 7.65
N THR A 37 -12.31 13.96 8.51
CA THR A 37 -12.48 12.52 8.73
C THR A 37 -12.92 11.81 7.46
N ILE A 38 -13.90 12.35 6.74
CA ILE A 38 -14.38 11.75 5.48
C ILE A 38 -13.26 11.71 4.44
N VAL A 39 -12.55 12.82 4.25
CA VAL A 39 -11.44 12.89 3.29
C VAL A 39 -10.35 11.88 3.63
N PHE A 40 -9.96 11.77 4.91
CA PHE A 40 -8.97 10.80 5.36
C PHE A 40 -9.42 9.35 5.12
N VAL A 41 -10.65 9.01 5.47
CA VAL A 41 -11.20 7.66 5.29
C VAL A 41 -11.24 7.27 3.82
N VAL A 42 -11.78 8.16 2.98
CA VAL A 42 -11.89 7.90 1.53
C VAL A 42 -10.51 7.73 0.92
N PHE A 43 -9.59 8.65 1.22
CA PHE A 43 -8.21 8.54 0.71
C PHE A 43 -7.55 7.24 1.17
N THR A 44 -7.51 6.95 2.47
CA THR A 44 -6.83 5.78 3.02
C THR A 44 -7.41 4.49 2.46
N PHE A 45 -8.74 4.38 2.40
CA PHE A 45 -9.40 3.20 1.86
C PHE A 45 -9.09 2.99 0.37
N VAL A 46 -9.27 4.04 -0.46
CA VAL A 46 -8.99 3.95 -1.91
C VAL A 46 -7.51 3.67 -2.16
N TYR A 47 -6.63 4.31 -1.41
CA TYR A 47 -5.19 4.12 -1.53
C TYR A 47 -4.77 2.67 -1.22
N LEU A 48 -5.25 2.10 -0.12
CA LEU A 48 -4.95 0.71 0.25
C LEU A 48 -5.63 -0.31 -0.67
N TYR A 49 -6.84 -0.01 -1.13
CA TYR A 49 -7.62 -0.92 -1.96
C TYR A 49 -7.13 -0.96 -3.42
N CYS A 50 -6.82 0.22 -4.01
CA CYS A 50 -6.47 0.33 -5.43
C CYS A 50 -4.97 0.32 -5.70
N TYR A 51 -4.16 0.95 -4.82
CA TYR A 51 -2.73 1.15 -5.10
C TYR A 51 -1.83 0.18 -4.34
N GLN A 52 -2.14 -0.12 -3.08
CA GLN A 52 -1.25 -0.91 -2.22
C GLN A 52 -1.77 -2.34 -1.96
N ALA A 53 -2.83 -2.75 -2.65
CA ALA A 53 -3.43 -4.07 -2.46
C ALA A 53 -2.45 -5.21 -2.72
N ASP A 54 -1.63 -5.10 -3.77
CA ASP A 54 -0.63 -6.11 -4.15
C ASP A 54 0.47 -6.24 -3.09
N LEU A 55 1.00 -5.09 -2.60
CA LEU A 55 1.99 -5.07 -1.52
C LEU A 55 1.45 -5.75 -0.26
N LEU A 56 0.22 -5.40 0.15
CA LEU A 56 -0.41 -5.99 1.33
C LEU A 56 -0.70 -7.48 1.16
N THR A 57 -1.04 -7.92 -0.05
CA THR A 57 -1.22 -9.33 -0.37
C THR A 57 0.09 -10.11 -0.22
N ALA A 58 1.17 -9.59 -0.80
CA ALA A 58 2.49 -10.19 -0.67
C ALA A 58 2.97 -10.22 0.78
N MET A 59 2.80 -9.09 1.51
CA MET A 59 3.15 -9.02 2.95
C MET A 59 2.38 -10.05 3.76
N GLN A 60 1.06 -10.13 3.61
CA GLN A 60 0.27 -11.10 4.37
C GLN A 60 0.66 -12.55 4.03
N HIS A 61 0.91 -12.85 2.75
CA HIS A 61 1.35 -14.19 2.35
C HIS A 61 2.68 -14.57 3.00
N VAL A 62 3.66 -13.67 2.96
CA VAL A 62 4.99 -13.90 3.55
C VAL A 62 4.89 -14.04 5.07
N PHE A 63 4.23 -13.11 5.77
CA PHE A 63 4.10 -13.17 7.24
C PHE A 63 3.29 -14.38 7.73
N SER A 64 2.27 -14.80 6.97
CA SER A 64 1.49 -15.98 7.32
C SER A 64 2.10 -17.29 6.81
N LYS A 65 3.24 -17.24 6.11
CA LYS A 65 3.86 -18.40 5.43
C LYS A 65 2.88 -19.14 4.50
N GLY A 66 2.06 -18.37 3.79
CA GLY A 66 1.07 -18.87 2.85
C GLY A 66 -0.20 -19.47 3.47
N GLN A 67 -0.40 -19.32 4.79
CA GLN A 67 -1.58 -19.88 5.48
C GLN A 67 -2.84 -19.03 5.31
N THR A 68 -2.70 -17.74 5.03
CA THR A 68 -3.84 -16.82 4.88
C THR A 68 -3.76 -16.07 3.57
N HIS A 69 -4.93 -15.78 3.00
CA HIS A 69 -5.07 -14.96 1.78
C HIS A 69 -5.59 -13.58 2.13
N TYR A 70 -5.00 -12.56 1.53
CA TYR A 70 -5.42 -11.18 1.73
C TYR A 70 -6.73 -10.91 0.97
N ASN A 71 -7.73 -10.45 1.71
CA ASN A 71 -8.94 -9.91 1.09
C ASN A 71 -8.83 -8.39 1.03
N HIS A 72 -8.76 -7.83 -0.18
CA HIS A 72 -8.52 -6.41 -0.41
C HIS A 72 -9.53 -5.51 0.32
N LEU A 73 -10.82 -5.86 0.29
CA LEU A 73 -11.88 -5.08 0.91
C LEU A 73 -11.80 -5.12 2.45
N ILE A 74 -11.63 -6.31 3.01
CA ILE A 74 -11.58 -6.49 4.48
C ILE A 74 -10.29 -5.87 5.02
N GLY A 75 -9.15 -6.09 4.37
CA GLY A 75 -7.87 -5.57 4.79
C GLY A 75 -7.81 -4.05 4.75
N ALA A 76 -8.21 -3.44 3.62
CA ALA A 76 -8.25 -1.98 3.51
C ALA A 76 -9.19 -1.35 4.54
N SER A 77 -10.39 -1.95 4.77
CA SER A 77 -11.34 -1.46 5.78
C SER A 77 -10.78 -1.55 7.20
N LEU A 78 -10.15 -2.68 7.55
CA LEU A 78 -9.58 -2.91 8.88
C LEU A 78 -8.44 -1.94 9.19
N ILE A 79 -7.51 -1.79 8.24
CA ILE A 79 -6.37 -0.85 8.39
C ILE A 79 -6.87 0.58 8.50
N THR A 80 -7.81 1.01 7.64
CA THR A 80 -8.42 2.33 7.70
C THR A 80 -9.07 2.58 9.06
N PHE A 81 -9.80 1.59 9.59
CA PHE A 81 -10.41 1.68 10.92
C PHE A 81 -9.38 1.83 12.04
N ILE A 82 -8.30 1.04 12.01
CA ILE A 82 -7.21 1.15 13.00
C ILE A 82 -6.56 2.54 12.94
N LEU A 83 -6.28 3.07 11.76
CA LEU A 83 -5.70 4.39 11.60
C LEU A 83 -6.62 5.49 12.11
N LEU A 84 -7.95 5.34 11.94
CA LEU A 84 -8.93 6.24 12.55
C LEU A 84 -8.92 6.16 14.07
N LEU A 85 -8.78 4.98 14.66
CA LEU A 85 -8.66 4.84 16.12
C LEU A 85 -7.41 5.55 16.64
N VAL A 86 -6.28 5.42 15.94
CA VAL A 86 -5.04 6.16 16.27
C VAL A 86 -5.30 7.67 16.21
N GLN A 87 -5.88 8.16 15.13
CA GLN A 87 -6.24 9.58 14.98
C GLN A 87 -7.15 10.07 16.11
N ARG A 88 -8.17 9.28 16.50
CA ARG A 88 -9.06 9.61 17.62
C ARG A 88 -8.33 9.67 18.95
N GLY A 89 -7.36 8.76 19.16
CA GLY A 89 -6.50 8.78 20.33
C GLY A 89 -5.65 10.05 20.38
N VAL A 90 -4.97 10.39 19.29
CA VAL A 90 -4.17 11.63 19.17
C VAL A 90 -5.02 12.87 19.35
N SER A 91 -6.19 12.93 18.72
CA SER A 91 -7.13 14.04 18.86
C SER A 91 -7.55 14.26 20.31
N ARG A 92 -7.77 13.19 21.09
CA ARG A 92 -8.09 13.30 22.53
C ARG A 92 -6.91 13.83 23.34
N LEU A 93 -5.69 13.39 23.04
CA LEU A 93 -4.49 13.87 23.71
C LEU A 93 -4.22 15.35 23.40
N CYS A 94 -4.55 15.80 22.20
CA CYS A 94 -4.35 17.17 21.73
C CYS A 94 -5.54 18.11 22.04
N GLN A 95 -6.55 17.72 22.79
CA GLN A 95 -7.75 18.53 23.07
C GLN A 95 -7.49 19.89 23.73
N GLY A 96 -6.35 20.07 24.37
CA GLY A 96 -5.93 21.37 24.96
C GLY A 96 -5.21 22.29 23.97
N VAL A 97 -4.85 21.82 22.77
CA VAL A 97 -4.15 22.61 21.76
C VAL A 97 -5.11 22.91 20.62
N ARG A 98 -5.39 24.17 20.37
CA ARG A 98 -6.13 24.61 19.19
C ARG A 98 -5.22 24.57 17.93
N VAL A 99 -4.56 23.46 17.73
CA VAL A 99 -3.83 23.16 16.49
C VAL A 99 -4.83 22.84 15.39
N ALA A 100 -4.50 23.09 14.14
CA ALA A 100 -5.33 22.69 13.02
C ALA A 100 -5.75 21.22 13.16
N ASN A 101 -7.05 20.93 13.03
CA ASN A 101 -7.58 19.56 13.23
C ASN A 101 -6.89 18.52 12.33
N SER A 102 -6.43 18.95 11.15
CA SER A 102 -5.66 18.14 10.21
C SER A 102 -4.35 17.60 10.79
N LEU A 103 -3.63 18.36 11.62
CA LEU A 103 -2.37 17.91 12.22
C LEU A 103 -2.53 16.67 13.13
N THR A 104 -3.74 16.40 13.61
CA THR A 104 -3.99 15.17 14.39
C THR A 104 -3.95 13.90 13.54
N TYR A 105 -3.95 14.02 12.20
CA TYR A 105 -3.84 12.90 11.27
C TYR A 105 -2.39 12.53 10.96
N VAL A 106 -1.40 13.41 11.24
CA VAL A 106 0.03 13.17 10.99
C VAL A 106 0.53 11.82 11.51
N PRO A 107 0.27 11.39 12.77
CA PRO A 107 0.72 10.08 13.23
C PRO A 107 0.09 8.93 12.47
N SER A 108 -1.19 9.03 12.08
CA SER A 108 -1.86 8.03 11.26
C SER A 108 -1.31 7.99 9.83
N ALA A 109 -0.98 9.14 9.24
CA ALA A 109 -0.34 9.23 7.94
C ALA A 109 1.08 8.65 7.97
N LEU A 110 1.86 8.91 9.02
CA LEU A 110 3.18 8.30 9.21
C LEU A 110 3.12 6.78 9.34
N LEU A 111 2.15 6.25 10.08
CA LEU A 111 1.92 4.80 10.17
C LEU A 111 1.51 4.19 8.83
N LEU A 112 0.67 4.89 8.07
CA LEU A 112 0.30 4.47 6.72
C LEU A 112 1.51 4.44 5.80
N THR A 113 2.33 5.50 5.80
CA THR A 113 3.58 5.56 5.02
C THR A 113 4.53 4.43 5.42
N PHE A 114 4.71 4.18 6.71
CA PHE A 114 5.53 3.08 7.20
C PHE A 114 5.05 1.73 6.65
N LEU A 115 3.75 1.46 6.74
CA LEU A 115 3.16 0.22 6.23
C LEU A 115 3.38 0.04 4.73
N THR A 116 3.25 1.13 3.95
CA THR A 116 3.31 1.10 2.49
C THR A 116 4.71 1.36 1.93
N SER A 117 5.71 1.66 2.75
CA SER A 117 7.12 1.78 2.36
C SER A 117 7.92 0.50 2.54
N ALA A 118 7.26 -0.62 2.85
CA ALA A 118 7.92 -1.91 2.99
C ALA A 118 8.53 -2.37 1.65
N HIS A 119 9.83 -2.66 1.63
CA HIS A 119 10.51 -3.22 0.46
C HIS A 119 10.48 -4.74 0.52
N PRO A 120 9.97 -5.42 -0.50
CA PRO A 120 10.00 -6.88 -0.55
C PRO A 120 11.44 -7.35 -0.75
N ASP A 121 11.95 -8.11 0.19
CA ASP A 121 13.19 -8.88 0.05
C ASP A 121 12.84 -10.30 -0.37
N ILE A 122 12.72 -10.48 -1.69
CA ILE A 122 12.21 -11.72 -2.28
C ILE A 122 13.23 -12.85 -2.15
N GLN A 123 14.52 -12.53 -2.02
CA GLN A 123 15.57 -13.54 -1.89
C GLN A 123 15.56 -14.16 -0.50
N ASP A 124 15.41 -13.36 0.53
CA ASP A 124 15.32 -13.82 1.92
C ASP A 124 13.89 -14.19 2.35
N GLY A 125 12.90 -14.01 1.47
CA GLY A 125 11.50 -14.33 1.74
C GLY A 125 10.87 -13.45 2.81
N GLY A 126 11.31 -12.20 2.92
CA GLY A 126 10.90 -11.24 3.93
C GLY A 126 10.53 -9.88 3.36
N PHE A 127 10.24 -8.95 4.28
CA PHE A 127 10.06 -7.54 3.99
C PHE A 127 11.01 -6.72 4.85
N SER A 128 11.68 -5.76 4.24
CA SER A 128 12.54 -4.79 4.92
C SER A 128 11.86 -3.43 4.93
N PHE A 129 11.82 -2.80 6.10
CA PHE A 129 11.34 -1.42 6.24
C PHE A 129 12.47 -0.39 6.10
N GLY A 130 13.71 -0.86 5.86
CA GLY A 130 14.88 -0.02 5.67
C GLY A 130 15.02 1.07 6.71
N GLY A 131 15.27 2.31 6.28
CA GLY A 131 15.39 3.47 7.16
C GLY A 131 14.10 3.86 7.89
N TRP A 132 12.94 3.41 7.44
CA TRP A 132 11.65 3.73 8.06
C TRP A 132 11.49 3.14 9.47
N ALA A 133 12.17 2.03 9.77
CA ALA A 133 12.18 1.44 11.10
C ALA A 133 12.74 2.41 12.17
N ILE A 134 13.66 3.30 11.78
CA ILE A 134 14.23 4.34 12.63
C ILE A 134 13.50 5.68 12.44
N ALA A 135 13.14 6.02 11.20
CA ALA A 135 12.51 7.30 10.89
C ALA A 135 11.14 7.46 11.56
N LEU A 136 10.31 6.42 11.59
CA LEU A 136 8.97 6.47 12.18
C LEU A 136 9.01 6.87 13.67
N PRO A 137 9.74 6.19 14.58
CA PRO A 137 9.77 6.59 15.99
C PRO A 137 10.38 7.98 16.17
N VAL A 138 11.40 8.36 15.40
CA VAL A 138 11.97 9.72 15.47
C VAL A 138 10.94 10.77 15.08
N LEU A 139 10.20 10.58 13.98
CA LEU A 139 9.18 11.52 13.52
C LEU A 139 8.01 11.63 14.51
N LEU A 140 7.62 10.51 15.15
CA LEU A 140 6.60 10.53 16.20
C LEU A 140 7.06 11.30 17.45
N VAL A 141 8.34 11.18 17.85
CA VAL A 141 8.91 11.96 18.94
C VAL A 141 8.98 13.46 18.58
N VAL A 142 9.39 13.79 17.36
CA VAL A 142 9.41 15.17 16.85
C VAL A 142 7.98 15.74 16.86
N PHE A 143 6.99 14.99 16.39
CA PHE A 143 5.59 15.39 16.42
C PHE A 143 5.11 15.64 17.87
N ALA A 144 5.39 14.74 18.80
CA ALA A 144 5.03 14.91 20.20
C ALA A 144 5.72 16.15 20.81
N GLY A 145 6.98 16.39 20.49
CA GLY A 145 7.73 17.59 20.88
C GLY A 145 7.11 18.87 20.33
N PHE A 146 6.70 18.86 19.06
CA PHE A 146 5.99 19.98 18.42
C PHE A 146 4.65 20.28 19.13
N VAL A 147 3.86 19.25 19.45
CA VAL A 147 2.60 19.41 20.19
C VAL A 147 2.86 20.04 21.56
N ILE A 148 3.84 19.52 22.33
CA ILE A 148 4.21 20.05 23.66
C ILE A 148 4.70 21.50 23.55
N PHE A 149 5.51 21.81 22.55
CA PHE A 149 5.98 23.17 22.31
C PHE A 149 4.83 24.11 21.99
N SER A 150 3.89 23.69 21.15
CA SER A 150 2.69 24.48 20.81
C SER A 150 1.81 24.78 22.04
N PHE A 151 1.77 23.87 23.02
CA PHE A 151 1.12 24.11 24.30
C PHE A 151 1.78 25.23 25.11
N LYS A 152 3.12 25.25 25.16
CA LYS A 152 3.87 26.17 25.99
C LYS A 152 4.02 27.57 25.38
N SER A 153 4.11 27.66 24.06
CA SER A 153 4.42 28.90 23.33
C SER A 153 3.22 29.80 23.02
N GLY A 154 1.99 29.36 23.32
CA GLY A 154 0.78 30.08 22.89
C GLY A 154 0.61 30.21 21.38
N LEU A 155 1.43 29.49 20.59
CA LEU A 155 1.40 29.49 19.13
C LEU A 155 0.00 29.13 18.58
N SER A 156 -0.75 28.34 19.34
CA SER A 156 -2.11 27.95 19.00
C SER A 156 -3.10 29.14 18.99
N GLU A 157 -2.87 30.16 19.82
CA GLU A 157 -3.71 31.36 19.84
C GLU A 157 -3.42 32.26 18.64
N VAL A 158 -2.14 32.46 18.33
CA VAL A 158 -1.71 33.24 17.15
C VAL A 158 -2.21 32.61 15.85
N LEU A 159 -2.10 31.29 15.70
CA LEU A 159 -2.64 30.57 14.54
C LEU A 159 -4.16 30.64 14.44
N SER A 160 -4.88 30.60 15.58
CA SER A 160 -6.35 30.71 15.60
C SER A 160 -6.83 32.10 15.15
N ASP A 161 -6.11 33.16 15.46
CA ASP A 161 -6.42 34.54 15.04
C ASP A 161 -6.19 34.74 13.53
N ILE A 162 -5.12 34.17 12.98
CA ILE A 162 -4.84 34.22 11.53
C ILE A 162 -5.93 33.51 10.73
N VAL A 163 -6.57 32.49 11.30
CA VAL A 163 -7.57 31.62 10.64
C VAL A 163 -8.97 31.89 11.19
N SER A 164 -9.33 33.13 11.40
CA SER A 164 -10.60 33.55 12.05
C SER A 164 -11.86 33.22 11.25
N THR A 165 -11.78 33.14 9.92
CA THR A 165 -12.94 32.88 9.04
C THR A 165 -13.16 31.37 8.81
N GLN A 166 -14.40 30.90 8.89
CA GLN A 166 -14.78 29.49 8.71
C GLN A 166 -14.26 28.86 7.42
N TYR A 167 -14.42 29.54 6.28
CA TYR A 167 -13.89 29.07 5.00
C TYR A 167 -12.38 28.92 5.00
N ARG A 168 -11.67 29.87 5.62
CA ARG A 168 -10.20 29.84 5.73
C ARG A 168 -9.74 28.64 6.56
N ARG A 169 -10.43 28.32 7.66
CA ARG A 169 -10.14 27.13 8.47
C ARG A 169 -10.30 25.84 7.68
N LEU A 170 -11.39 25.71 6.93
CA LEU A 170 -11.62 24.53 6.10
C LEU A 170 -10.52 24.36 5.05
N TRP A 171 -10.20 25.44 4.31
CA TRP A 171 -9.16 25.38 3.27
C TRP A 171 -7.77 25.08 3.81
N VAL A 172 -7.39 25.66 4.94
CA VAL A 172 -6.09 25.39 5.57
C VAL A 172 -5.99 23.92 6.02
N ASN A 173 -7.04 23.39 6.65
CA ASN A 173 -7.05 21.99 7.06
C ASN A 173 -7.01 21.05 5.85
N LEU A 174 -7.76 21.34 4.79
CA LEU A 174 -7.71 20.54 3.56
C LEU A 174 -6.35 20.63 2.88
N ALA A 175 -5.72 21.80 2.83
CA ALA A 175 -4.38 21.95 2.27
C ALA A 175 -3.32 21.13 3.03
N ILE A 176 -3.36 21.16 4.37
CA ILE A 176 -2.48 20.34 5.21
C ILE A 176 -2.72 18.85 4.93
N MET A 177 -3.97 18.40 4.95
CA MET A 177 -4.31 17.01 4.66
C MET A 177 -3.88 16.57 3.25
N THR A 178 -4.08 17.42 2.25
CA THR A 178 -3.60 17.13 0.88
C THR A 178 -2.09 16.97 0.86
N THR A 179 -1.37 17.81 1.58
CA THR A 179 0.10 17.71 1.71
C THR A 179 0.50 16.39 2.39
N GLU A 180 -0.16 16.01 3.49
CA GLU A 180 0.07 14.72 4.17
C GLU A 180 -0.17 13.54 3.23
N MET A 181 -1.27 13.58 2.45
CA MET A 181 -1.62 12.53 1.48
C MET A 181 -0.59 12.44 0.34
N LEU A 182 -0.10 13.58 -0.15
CA LEU A 182 0.97 13.60 -1.14
C LEU A 182 2.26 12.99 -0.58
N PHE A 183 2.62 13.31 0.68
CA PHE A 183 3.76 12.69 1.33
C PHE A 183 3.62 11.16 1.43
N VAL A 184 2.45 10.67 1.82
CA VAL A 184 2.17 9.22 1.84
C VAL A 184 2.41 8.61 0.46
N GLY A 185 1.85 9.21 -0.61
CA GLY A 185 2.01 8.72 -1.97
C GLY A 185 3.46 8.74 -2.47
N CYS A 186 4.18 9.84 -2.22
CA CYS A 186 5.57 9.99 -2.68
C CYS A 186 6.59 9.11 -1.94
N LEU A 187 6.29 8.73 -0.69
CA LEU A 187 7.21 7.97 0.16
C LEU A 187 6.89 6.48 0.25
N SER A 188 5.78 6.07 -0.36
CA SER A 188 5.39 4.65 -0.45
C SER A 188 6.24 3.90 -1.48
N TYR A 189 6.22 2.59 -1.37
CA TYR A 189 6.81 1.71 -2.37
C TYR A 189 5.95 1.73 -3.65
N ASP A 190 6.54 2.14 -4.76
CA ASP A 190 5.89 2.34 -6.05
C ASP A 190 6.70 1.69 -7.20
N ASP A 191 7.08 0.43 -7.01
CA ASP A 191 7.71 -0.36 -8.08
C ASP A 191 6.63 -1.02 -8.94
N ALA A 192 6.42 -0.45 -10.13
CA ALA A 192 5.45 -0.96 -11.09
C ALA A 192 5.74 -2.43 -11.48
N THR A 193 7.01 -2.83 -11.54
CA THR A 193 7.41 -4.22 -11.85
C THR A 193 6.93 -5.17 -10.77
N PHE A 194 7.10 -4.80 -9.50
CA PHE A 194 6.62 -5.58 -8.37
C PHE A 194 5.08 -5.70 -8.37
N HIS A 195 4.36 -4.60 -8.55
CA HIS A 195 2.90 -4.61 -8.61
C HIS A 195 2.38 -5.48 -9.75
N ASN A 196 2.94 -5.32 -10.96
CA ASN A 196 2.56 -6.16 -12.11
C ASN A 196 2.86 -7.65 -11.88
N ARG A 197 3.97 -7.97 -11.18
CA ARG A 197 4.33 -9.32 -10.82
C ARG A 197 3.32 -9.96 -9.86
N ILE A 198 3.00 -9.29 -8.75
CA ILE A 198 2.04 -9.83 -7.77
C ILE A 198 0.66 -9.99 -8.40
N ASN A 199 0.23 -9.00 -9.19
CA ASN A 199 -1.04 -9.07 -9.91
C ASN A 199 -1.07 -10.26 -10.88
N ALA A 200 0.00 -10.48 -11.65
CA ALA A 200 0.12 -11.64 -12.54
C ALA A 200 0.08 -12.97 -11.77
N GLU A 201 0.76 -13.08 -10.61
CA GLU A 201 0.68 -14.27 -9.76
C GLU A 201 -0.73 -14.52 -9.22
N GLN A 202 -1.45 -13.48 -8.83
CA GLN A 202 -2.85 -13.61 -8.37
C GLN A 202 -3.76 -14.07 -9.51
N CYS A 203 -3.65 -13.45 -10.68
CA CYS A 203 -4.41 -13.90 -11.86
C CYS A 203 -4.13 -15.37 -12.19
N ILE A 204 -2.87 -15.83 -12.06
CA ILE A 204 -2.53 -17.25 -12.24
C ILE A 204 -3.21 -18.14 -11.18
N LEU A 205 -3.27 -17.71 -9.92
CA LEU A 205 -3.96 -18.41 -8.84
C LEU A 205 -5.46 -18.55 -9.12
N ASP A 206 -6.07 -17.49 -9.64
CA ASP A 206 -7.49 -17.42 -9.98
C ASP A 206 -7.80 -18.17 -11.32
N GLY A 207 -6.76 -18.57 -12.05
CA GLY A 207 -6.90 -19.24 -13.36
C GLY A 207 -7.15 -18.29 -14.52
N ASP A 208 -7.03 -16.98 -14.30
CA ASP A 208 -7.11 -15.93 -15.33
C ASP A 208 -5.74 -15.71 -15.98
N TYR A 209 -5.41 -16.59 -16.94
CA TYR A 209 -4.11 -16.52 -17.63
C TYR A 209 -4.03 -15.32 -18.59
N ASP A 210 -5.14 -14.85 -19.12
CA ASP A 210 -5.17 -13.66 -19.98
C ASP A 210 -4.93 -12.38 -19.15
N GLY A 211 -5.52 -12.30 -17.98
CA GLY A 211 -5.26 -11.25 -16.99
C GLY A 211 -3.79 -11.22 -16.57
N ALA A 212 -3.18 -12.39 -16.31
CA ALA A 212 -1.78 -12.53 -15.99
C ALA A 212 -0.88 -11.99 -17.12
N LEU A 213 -1.14 -12.40 -18.35
CA LEU A 213 -0.40 -11.95 -19.53
C LEU A 213 -0.55 -10.44 -19.78
N SER A 214 -1.74 -9.89 -19.54
CA SER A 214 -1.98 -8.46 -19.65
C SER A 214 -1.17 -7.67 -18.61
N SER A 215 -1.02 -8.21 -17.40
CA SER A 215 -0.21 -7.61 -16.35
C SER A 215 1.29 -7.62 -16.69
N VAL A 216 1.78 -8.71 -17.27
CA VAL A 216 3.15 -8.82 -17.79
C VAL A 216 3.38 -7.81 -18.93
N ALA A 217 2.47 -7.74 -19.90
CA ALA A 217 2.58 -6.85 -21.06
C ALA A 217 2.55 -5.36 -20.69
N ARG A 218 1.88 -5.01 -19.58
CA ARG A 218 1.81 -3.63 -19.06
C ARG A 218 3.15 -3.11 -18.57
N ASN A 219 4.09 -3.99 -18.21
CA ASN A 219 5.39 -3.56 -17.72
C ASN A 219 6.22 -2.90 -18.81
N ALA A 220 6.82 -1.74 -18.49
CA ALA A 220 7.61 -0.97 -19.45
C ALA A 220 8.93 -1.68 -19.81
N GLU A 221 9.58 -2.31 -18.82
CA GLU A 221 10.86 -2.96 -18.96
C GLU A 221 10.72 -4.48 -18.86
N ALA A 222 11.65 -5.20 -19.50
CA ALA A 222 11.73 -6.64 -19.37
C ALA A 222 12.26 -7.03 -17.97
N ASP A 223 11.61 -7.99 -17.31
CA ASP A 223 12.03 -8.54 -16.03
C ASP A 223 12.04 -10.07 -16.05
N GLU A 224 12.98 -10.69 -15.31
CA GLU A 224 13.13 -12.14 -15.31
C GLU A 224 11.95 -12.86 -14.64
N ASN A 225 11.39 -12.29 -13.58
CA ASN A 225 10.22 -12.87 -12.92
C ASN A 225 8.97 -12.77 -13.79
N LEU A 226 8.80 -11.63 -14.48
CA LEU A 226 7.71 -11.46 -15.43
C LEU A 226 7.86 -12.41 -16.64
N THR A 227 9.10 -12.68 -17.10
CA THR A 227 9.38 -13.70 -18.11
C THR A 227 8.93 -15.08 -17.65
N MET A 228 9.24 -15.47 -16.40
CA MET A 228 8.79 -16.73 -15.80
C MET A 228 7.27 -16.81 -15.73
N LEU A 229 6.59 -15.74 -15.32
CA LEU A 229 5.14 -15.67 -15.19
C LEU A 229 4.43 -15.76 -16.55
N ALA A 230 4.96 -15.06 -17.57
CA ALA A 230 4.48 -15.18 -18.95
C ALA A 230 4.60 -16.60 -19.47
N ALA A 231 5.78 -17.21 -19.33
CA ALA A 231 6.02 -18.60 -19.72
C ALA A 231 5.03 -19.55 -19.03
N TYR A 232 4.78 -19.35 -17.74
CA TYR A 232 3.86 -20.20 -17.00
C TYR A 232 2.41 -20.02 -17.42
N ALA A 233 1.94 -18.79 -17.60
CA ALA A 233 0.58 -18.49 -18.07
C ALA A 233 0.35 -19.07 -19.47
N LEU A 234 1.28 -18.86 -20.41
CA LEU A 234 1.22 -19.42 -21.76
C LEU A 234 1.28 -20.96 -21.76
N SER A 235 2.08 -21.54 -20.88
CA SER A 235 2.12 -23.02 -20.72
C SER A 235 0.80 -23.57 -20.19
N LYS A 236 0.06 -22.79 -19.38
CA LYS A 236 -1.29 -23.17 -18.93
C LYS A 236 -2.32 -23.06 -20.05
N LYS A 237 -2.20 -22.09 -20.93
CA LYS A 237 -3.00 -21.94 -22.14
C LYS A 237 -2.63 -22.98 -23.21
N GLY A 238 -1.41 -23.48 -23.22
CA GLY A 238 -0.89 -24.42 -24.22
C GLY A 238 -0.36 -23.74 -25.49
N THR A 239 -0.10 -22.44 -25.44
CA THR A 239 0.38 -21.58 -26.55
C THR A 239 1.84 -21.09 -26.35
N MET A 240 2.56 -21.66 -25.36
CA MET A 240 3.88 -21.18 -24.98
C MET A 240 4.89 -21.17 -26.13
N ALA A 241 4.92 -22.21 -26.94
CA ALA A 241 5.89 -22.32 -28.04
C ALA A 241 5.63 -21.28 -29.14
N ASP A 242 4.38 -20.87 -29.31
CA ASP A 242 3.96 -19.96 -30.39
C ASP A 242 4.06 -18.49 -29.98
N GLU A 243 3.69 -18.16 -28.73
CA GLU A 243 3.46 -16.78 -28.30
C GLU A 243 4.55 -16.24 -27.34
N LEU A 244 5.43 -17.08 -26.72
CA LEU A 244 6.37 -16.62 -25.70
C LEU A 244 7.27 -15.47 -26.19
N PHE A 245 7.75 -15.56 -27.42
CA PHE A 245 8.68 -14.58 -27.99
C PHE A 245 8.02 -13.28 -28.48
N GLU A 246 6.70 -13.16 -28.36
CA GLU A 246 5.97 -11.93 -28.59
C GLU A 246 6.05 -10.97 -27.37
N TYR A 247 6.39 -11.51 -26.20
CA TYR A 247 6.55 -10.75 -24.97
C TYR A 247 7.99 -10.22 -24.80
N LYS A 248 8.14 -9.20 -23.98
CA LYS A 248 9.45 -8.66 -23.60
C LYS A 248 10.14 -9.61 -22.62
N LEU A 249 11.03 -10.43 -23.13
CA LEU A 249 11.76 -11.42 -22.34
C LEU A 249 13.07 -10.85 -21.80
N LYS A 250 13.44 -11.27 -20.59
CA LYS A 250 14.75 -11.01 -19.98
C LYS A 250 15.30 -12.29 -19.38
N GLY A 251 16.63 -12.45 -19.48
CA GLY A 251 17.34 -13.62 -18.97
C GLY A 251 17.46 -14.73 -20.02
N LYS A 252 17.96 -15.88 -19.55
CA LYS A 252 18.15 -17.11 -20.33
C LYS A 252 17.16 -18.19 -19.91
N SER A 253 17.38 -19.42 -20.31
CA SER A 253 16.56 -20.58 -19.91
C SER A 253 16.34 -20.69 -18.40
N ALA A 254 17.29 -20.21 -17.59
CA ALA A 254 17.17 -20.15 -16.13
C ALA A 254 16.01 -19.27 -15.66
N SER A 255 15.65 -18.24 -16.43
CA SER A 255 14.56 -17.33 -16.09
C SER A 255 13.17 -17.89 -16.43
N LEU A 256 13.08 -19.07 -17.03
CA LEU A 256 11.80 -19.72 -17.29
C LEU A 256 11.26 -20.53 -16.10
N VAL A 257 12.09 -20.83 -15.11
CA VAL A 257 11.75 -21.67 -13.96
C VAL A 257 12.09 -20.96 -12.64
N PRO A 258 11.32 -21.19 -11.56
CA PRO A 258 11.65 -20.63 -10.26
C PRO A 258 12.94 -21.25 -9.71
N ASN A 259 14.04 -20.50 -9.70
CA ASN A 259 15.36 -20.98 -9.28
C ASN A 259 15.83 -20.44 -7.95
N LYS A 260 15.06 -19.55 -7.29
CA LYS A 260 15.35 -18.88 -6.02
C LYS A 260 16.61 -17.98 -6.01
N THR A 261 17.25 -17.80 -7.14
CA THR A 261 18.39 -16.89 -7.28
C THR A 261 18.01 -15.63 -8.05
N THR A 262 17.42 -15.80 -9.23
CA THR A 262 16.99 -14.69 -10.09
C THR A 262 15.48 -14.64 -10.26
N THR A 263 14.82 -15.80 -10.20
CA THR A 263 13.38 -15.94 -10.36
C THR A 263 12.78 -16.75 -9.22
N SER A 264 11.63 -16.29 -8.72
CA SER A 264 10.88 -16.97 -7.66
C SER A 264 9.40 -16.57 -7.74
N PHE A 265 8.51 -17.39 -7.23
CA PHE A 265 7.15 -16.95 -6.93
C PHE A 265 7.11 -16.32 -5.54
N VAL A 266 6.26 -15.32 -5.36
CA VAL A 266 6.00 -14.71 -4.05
C VAL A 266 4.77 -15.34 -3.41
N VAL A 267 3.68 -15.45 -4.16
CA VAL A 267 2.38 -15.94 -3.69
C VAL A 267 2.08 -17.34 -4.23
N TYR A 268 2.55 -17.65 -5.43
CA TYR A 268 2.27 -18.93 -6.07
C TYR A 268 3.19 -20.06 -5.54
N PRO A 269 2.67 -21.25 -5.17
CA PRO A 269 3.52 -22.31 -4.62
C PRO A 269 4.43 -22.97 -5.67
N ASP A 270 5.75 -22.98 -5.45
CA ASP A 270 6.72 -23.69 -6.31
C ASP A 270 6.36 -25.15 -6.54
N SER A 271 5.78 -25.83 -5.52
CA SER A 271 5.40 -27.23 -5.60
C SER A 271 4.37 -27.52 -6.68
N VAL A 272 3.44 -26.58 -6.91
CA VAL A 272 2.40 -26.71 -7.95
C VAL A 272 3.03 -26.56 -9.32
N PHE A 273 3.96 -25.61 -9.48
CA PHE A 273 4.72 -25.44 -10.71
C PHE A 273 5.48 -26.72 -11.07
N TYR A 274 6.36 -27.19 -10.17
CA TYR A 274 7.17 -28.38 -10.42
C TYR A 274 6.37 -29.66 -10.54
N GLY A 275 5.24 -29.77 -9.82
CA GLY A 275 4.29 -30.86 -9.98
C GLY A 275 3.74 -30.96 -11.41
N LYS A 276 3.48 -29.81 -12.06
CA LYS A 276 3.04 -29.75 -13.46
C LYS A 276 4.17 -30.12 -14.43
N MET A 277 5.41 -29.76 -14.12
CA MET A 277 6.57 -30.02 -14.99
C MET A 277 7.01 -31.49 -14.98
N GLY A 278 6.65 -32.29 -13.99
CA GLY A 278 6.98 -33.71 -13.92
C GLY A 278 7.72 -34.16 -12.66
N GLY A 279 8.12 -33.25 -11.79
CA GLY A 279 8.70 -33.57 -10.51
C GLY A 279 9.47 -32.43 -9.87
N TRP A 280 9.47 -32.40 -8.54
CA TRP A 280 10.22 -31.44 -7.75
C TRP A 280 11.48 -32.09 -7.18
N PHE A 281 12.62 -31.39 -7.28
CA PHE A 281 13.89 -31.83 -6.73
C PHE A 281 14.35 -30.86 -5.66
N ARG A 282 14.86 -31.42 -4.55
CA ARG A 282 15.38 -30.61 -3.44
C ARG A 282 16.70 -29.91 -3.76
N GLN A 283 17.47 -30.46 -4.71
CA GLN A 283 18.76 -29.86 -5.09
C GLN A 283 18.56 -28.77 -6.14
N PRO A 284 19.18 -27.59 -5.96
CA PRO A 284 19.19 -26.55 -6.96
C PRO A 284 19.81 -27.08 -8.26
N MET A 285 19.12 -26.96 -9.37
CA MET A 285 19.60 -27.34 -10.69
C MET A 285 19.41 -26.18 -11.65
N SER A 286 20.29 -26.05 -12.65
CA SER A 286 20.02 -25.19 -13.80
C SER A 286 18.79 -25.74 -14.57
N ALA A 287 18.05 -24.85 -15.24
CA ALA A 287 16.86 -25.25 -16.00
C ALA A 287 17.17 -26.33 -17.03
N SER A 288 18.29 -26.21 -17.77
CA SER A 288 18.75 -27.20 -18.75
C SER A 288 18.99 -28.57 -18.11
N ARG A 289 19.66 -28.64 -16.96
CA ARG A 289 19.88 -29.91 -16.22
C ARG A 289 18.56 -30.51 -15.71
N TYR A 290 17.65 -29.70 -15.26
CA TYR A 290 16.34 -30.12 -14.78
C TYR A 290 15.54 -30.80 -15.90
N PHE A 291 15.43 -30.17 -17.06
CA PHE A 291 14.70 -30.72 -18.20
C PHE A 291 15.41 -31.94 -18.81
N ASP A 292 16.75 -31.94 -18.88
CA ASP A 292 17.52 -33.12 -19.29
C ASP A 292 17.30 -34.32 -18.36
N TYR A 293 17.25 -34.08 -17.05
CA TYR A 293 16.94 -35.12 -16.08
C TYR A 293 15.53 -35.69 -16.28
N LEU A 294 14.51 -34.84 -16.45
CA LEU A 294 13.15 -35.28 -16.74
C LEU A 294 13.08 -36.11 -18.03
N ARG A 295 13.81 -35.70 -19.06
CA ARG A 295 13.90 -36.41 -20.34
C ARG A 295 14.49 -37.82 -20.16
N ARG A 296 15.63 -37.91 -19.51
CA ARG A 296 16.32 -39.21 -19.29
C ARG A 296 15.52 -40.21 -18.47
N HIS A 297 14.67 -39.72 -17.57
CA HIS A 297 13.85 -40.55 -16.71
C HIS A 297 12.40 -40.77 -17.24
N GLY A 298 12.10 -40.34 -18.45
CA GLY A 298 10.79 -40.50 -19.06
C GLY A 298 9.66 -39.76 -18.34
N ARG A 299 9.99 -38.69 -17.59
CA ARG A 299 9.04 -37.89 -16.83
C ARG A 299 8.68 -36.56 -17.52
N LEU A 300 9.16 -36.34 -18.73
CA LEU A 300 8.85 -35.14 -19.50
C LEU A 300 7.35 -35.12 -19.85
N ARG A 301 6.67 -34.07 -19.42
CA ARG A 301 5.26 -33.83 -19.77
C ARG A 301 5.19 -32.88 -20.97
N LYS A 302 4.04 -32.80 -21.64
CA LYS A 302 3.86 -31.89 -22.79
C LYS A 302 4.31 -30.44 -22.45
N ALA A 303 3.89 -29.91 -21.32
CA ALA A 303 4.30 -28.58 -20.86
C ALA A 303 5.82 -28.44 -20.73
N SER A 304 6.52 -29.49 -20.24
CA SER A 304 7.99 -29.45 -20.06
C SER A 304 8.74 -29.52 -21.39
N VAL A 305 8.13 -30.05 -22.46
CA VAL A 305 8.75 -30.04 -23.80
C VAL A 305 8.82 -28.61 -24.32
N ASP A 306 7.73 -27.84 -24.19
CA ASP A 306 7.69 -26.45 -24.62
C ASP A 306 8.73 -25.60 -23.87
N TYR A 307 8.82 -25.79 -22.54
CA TYR A 307 9.86 -25.16 -21.73
C TYR A 307 11.28 -25.52 -22.14
N TYR A 308 11.53 -26.79 -22.47
CA TYR A 308 12.83 -27.25 -22.92
C TYR A 308 13.21 -26.61 -24.27
N LEU A 309 12.29 -26.60 -25.23
CA LEU A 309 12.51 -26.02 -26.56
C LEU A 309 12.71 -24.49 -26.48
N CYS A 310 11.82 -23.77 -25.78
CA CYS A 310 11.96 -22.33 -25.60
C CYS A 310 13.22 -21.96 -24.83
N GLY A 311 13.59 -22.76 -23.82
CA GLY A 311 14.84 -22.57 -23.08
C GLY A 311 16.08 -22.71 -23.95
N MET A 312 16.13 -23.71 -24.85
CA MET A 312 17.22 -23.86 -25.81
C MET A 312 17.31 -22.65 -26.75
N LEU A 313 16.18 -22.13 -27.21
CA LEU A 313 16.18 -20.96 -28.09
C LEU A 313 16.65 -19.70 -27.34
N MET A 314 16.30 -19.53 -26.08
CA MET A 314 16.77 -18.40 -25.25
C MET A 314 18.27 -18.49 -24.90
N ASP A 315 18.84 -19.68 -24.85
CA ASP A 315 20.26 -19.88 -24.58
C ASP A 315 21.13 -19.70 -25.84
N CYS A 316 20.52 -19.81 -27.04
CA CYS A 316 21.23 -19.62 -28.33
C CYS A 316 21.32 -18.16 -28.78
N ASN A 317 20.51 -17.29 -28.21
CA ASN A 317 20.54 -15.84 -28.42
C ASN A 317 21.36 -15.15 -27.31
#